data_1d07c039fd78f9d4e14ef23a8f71b24d
#
_entry.id   1d07c039fd78f9d4e14ef23a8f71b24d
#
_cell.length_a   1.000
_cell.length_b   1.000
_cell.length_c   1.000
_cell.angle_alpha   90.00
_cell.angle_beta   90.00
_cell.angle_gamma   90.00
#
_symmetry.space_group_name_H-M   'P 1'
#
loop_
_entity.id
_entity.type
_entity.pdbx_description
1 polymer ?
#
loop_
_entity_poly.entity_id
_entity_poly.type
_entity_poly.pdbx_seq_one_letter_code
_entity_poly.pdbx_strand_id
1 'polypeptide(L)'
;MLVPVRGPRASVTRPKEPPVERLVLDPTGRNRDAETAELFERGPATPVDLLGVRAWAVADPGLLEELLKDPRVSKDGLQHWPDFAEVVPTWPLAIWVAARNMFTAHGAEHRRLRRLVGTAFSVRRITAMTGQVEQLTGALLDDLAAMPPGTPVDLREHLAYRLPIQVVARLLGLPDALTDSFRTTVDRVFDTTRTTEEAVANMTTFYAMLDELIATKRREPADDMTSLLIAARDTGDGEDGPQGEGGAAVTAGASALTEEELRDTLLLVVSAGYETTVNLIDNAIAALLTHPEQLALVRAGKVGWGDVVEEALRRDAPVAHLPLRFAVEDIELPGGVVLRKGDPILASYAAAGRHPVRYGEDGAVFDVTRPVKEHLAFGHGPHFCLGAPLARLEGATALRMLFERFPDLALAPDADLRPVESLISNGHRELPVLLGGVR
;
A
#
# COMPACT_ATOMS: atom_id res chain seq x y z
N MET A 1 -12.37 1.89 24.27
CA MET A 1 -13.63 1.49 24.91
C MET A 1 -14.31 0.50 23.96
N LEU A 2 -14.34 -0.79 24.31
CA LEU A 2 -14.85 -1.87 23.44
C LEU A 2 -16.35 -1.69 23.22
N VAL A 3 -16.79 -1.69 21.95
CA VAL A 3 -18.19 -1.59 21.54
C VAL A 3 -18.94 -2.83 22.03
N PRO A 4 -20.17 -2.72 22.59
CA PRO A 4 -20.96 -3.86 23.03
C PRO A 4 -21.38 -4.72 21.84
N VAL A 5 -20.95 -5.96 21.86
CA VAL A 5 -21.29 -7.03 20.89
C VAL A 5 -22.78 -7.34 21.02
N ARG A 6 -23.54 -7.15 19.95
CA ARG A 6 -24.89 -7.73 19.81
C ARG A 6 -24.76 -9.25 19.81
N GLY A 7 -25.62 -9.94 20.58
CA GLY A 7 -25.58 -11.36 20.86
C GLY A 7 -25.47 -12.28 19.62
N PRO A 8 -25.11 -13.56 19.84
CA PRO A 8 -24.68 -14.48 18.80
C PRO A 8 -25.79 -14.75 17.78
N ARG A 9 -25.51 -14.44 16.51
CA ARG A 9 -26.27 -15.01 15.38
C ARG A 9 -25.86 -16.48 15.27
N ALA A 10 -26.82 -17.36 15.08
CA ALA A 10 -26.61 -18.80 14.91
C ALA A 10 -25.47 -19.06 13.90
N SER A 11 -24.47 -19.83 14.33
CA SER A 11 -23.38 -20.30 13.47
C SER A 11 -23.99 -21.17 12.37
N VAL A 12 -23.94 -20.70 11.13
CA VAL A 12 -24.18 -21.56 9.96
C VAL A 12 -22.95 -22.44 9.83
N THR A 13 -23.06 -23.71 10.31
CA THR A 13 -22.01 -24.71 10.09
C THR A 13 -21.83 -24.91 8.59
N ARG A 14 -20.69 -24.43 8.05
CA ARG A 14 -20.29 -24.69 6.66
C ARG A 14 -20.18 -26.20 6.46
N PRO A 15 -20.69 -26.76 5.32
CA PRO A 15 -20.38 -28.12 4.95
C PRO A 15 -18.87 -28.35 4.94
N LYS A 16 -18.36 -29.43 5.53
CA LYS A 16 -16.95 -29.80 5.42
C LYS A 16 -16.65 -30.11 3.95
N GLU A 17 -16.11 -29.13 3.22
CA GLU A 17 -15.52 -29.42 1.92
C GLU A 17 -14.33 -30.38 2.08
N PRO A 18 -14.05 -31.24 1.08
CA PRO A 18 -12.88 -32.11 1.12
C PRO A 18 -11.62 -31.20 1.30
N PRO A 19 -10.57 -31.68 2.00
CA PRO A 19 -9.37 -30.90 2.25
C PRO A 19 -8.68 -30.59 0.91
N VAL A 20 -8.92 -29.39 0.39
CA VAL A 20 -8.12 -28.85 -0.71
C VAL A 20 -6.77 -28.47 -0.13
N GLU A 21 -5.70 -29.02 -0.70
CA GLU A 21 -4.34 -28.67 -0.30
C GLU A 21 -4.09 -27.17 -0.51
N ARG A 22 -3.77 -26.47 0.57
CA ARG A 22 -3.55 -25.02 0.56
C ARG A 22 -2.09 -24.71 0.49
N LEU A 23 -1.75 -23.69 -0.29
CA LEU A 23 -0.43 -23.09 -0.22
C LEU A 23 -0.33 -22.26 1.07
N VAL A 24 0.61 -22.61 1.94
CA VAL A 24 0.91 -21.81 3.14
C VAL A 24 1.86 -20.70 2.75
N LEU A 25 1.42 -19.45 2.89
CA LEU A 25 2.23 -18.28 2.54
C LEU A 25 3.28 -18.00 3.62
N ASP A 26 4.52 -17.79 3.18
CA ASP A 26 5.66 -17.48 4.04
C ASP A 26 5.56 -16.05 4.59
N PRO A 27 5.39 -15.88 5.91
CA PRO A 27 5.28 -14.55 6.50
C PRO A 27 6.54 -13.70 6.34
N THR A 28 7.69 -14.33 6.07
CA THR A 28 8.96 -13.63 5.88
C THR A 28 9.16 -13.10 4.45
N GLY A 29 8.32 -13.49 3.51
CA GLY A 29 8.42 -13.13 2.09
C GLY A 29 9.67 -13.67 1.37
N ARG A 30 10.46 -14.55 2.00
CA ARG A 30 11.69 -15.11 1.42
C ARG A 30 11.43 -16.09 0.28
N ASN A 31 10.27 -16.74 0.30
CA ASN A 31 9.85 -17.74 -0.68
C ASN A 31 8.97 -17.16 -1.80
N ARG A 32 8.87 -15.84 -1.92
CA ARG A 32 7.92 -15.16 -2.81
C ARG A 32 7.99 -15.61 -4.27
N ASP A 33 9.20 -15.85 -4.80
CA ASP A 33 9.34 -16.29 -6.20
C ASP A 33 8.83 -17.73 -6.38
N ALA A 34 9.11 -18.62 -5.43
CA ALA A 34 8.58 -19.99 -5.44
C ALA A 34 7.06 -20.01 -5.27
N GLU A 35 6.52 -19.21 -4.35
CA GLU A 35 5.07 -19.05 -4.17
C GLU A 35 4.40 -18.46 -5.42
N THR A 36 5.04 -17.50 -6.08
CA THR A 36 4.55 -16.94 -7.34
C THR A 36 4.47 -17.99 -8.44
N ALA A 37 5.49 -18.84 -8.60
CA ALA A 37 5.48 -19.93 -9.55
C ALA A 37 4.36 -20.93 -9.24
N GLU A 38 4.19 -21.29 -7.98
CA GLU A 38 3.13 -22.19 -7.53
C GLU A 38 1.72 -21.61 -7.73
N LEU A 39 1.55 -20.30 -7.53
CA LEU A 39 0.29 -19.62 -7.83
C LEU A 39 -0.05 -19.70 -9.33
N PHE A 40 0.94 -19.60 -10.21
CA PHE A 40 0.73 -19.74 -11.66
C PHE A 40 0.35 -21.16 -12.05
N GLU A 41 0.98 -22.17 -11.47
CA GLU A 41 0.71 -23.59 -11.74
C GLU A 41 -0.67 -24.01 -11.26
N ARG A 42 -1.10 -23.54 -10.09
CA ARG A 42 -2.39 -23.91 -9.49
C ARG A 42 -3.60 -23.22 -10.11
N GLY A 43 -3.38 -22.21 -10.94
CA GLY A 43 -4.41 -21.53 -11.73
C GLY A 43 -4.83 -20.16 -11.20
N PRO A 44 -5.91 -19.57 -11.76
CA PRO A 44 -6.21 -18.16 -11.60
C PRO A 44 -6.60 -17.74 -10.17
N ALA A 45 -7.11 -18.70 -9.38
CA ALA A 45 -7.44 -18.51 -7.95
C ALA A 45 -7.02 -19.75 -7.16
N THR A 46 -6.10 -19.57 -6.23
CA THR A 46 -5.46 -20.63 -5.46
C THR A 46 -5.88 -20.57 -3.99
N PRO A 47 -6.31 -21.70 -3.37
CA PRO A 47 -6.55 -21.75 -1.94
C PRO A 47 -5.25 -21.59 -1.17
N VAL A 48 -5.21 -20.63 -0.25
CA VAL A 48 -4.02 -20.32 0.57
C VAL A 48 -4.36 -20.31 2.06
N ASP A 49 -3.32 -20.47 2.88
CA ASP A 49 -3.34 -20.14 4.31
C ASP A 49 -2.56 -18.86 4.53
N LEU A 50 -3.25 -17.85 5.07
CA LEU A 50 -2.70 -16.53 5.38
C LEU A 50 -2.64 -16.36 6.90
N LEU A 51 -1.58 -16.87 7.54
CA LEU A 51 -1.42 -16.83 9.00
C LEU A 51 -2.64 -17.38 9.75
N GLY A 52 -3.08 -18.59 9.35
CA GLY A 52 -4.23 -19.28 9.92
C GLY A 52 -5.59 -18.90 9.31
N VAL A 53 -5.65 -17.87 8.48
CA VAL A 53 -6.86 -17.48 7.75
C VAL A 53 -6.89 -18.13 6.36
N ARG A 54 -7.96 -18.84 6.07
CA ARG A 54 -8.21 -19.42 4.75
C ARG A 54 -8.63 -18.33 3.78
N ALA A 55 -7.94 -18.22 2.63
CA ALA A 55 -8.25 -17.26 1.60
C ALA A 55 -8.05 -17.83 0.19
N TRP A 56 -8.53 -17.10 -0.82
CA TRP A 56 -8.27 -17.37 -2.22
C TRP A 56 -7.27 -16.32 -2.75
N ALA A 57 -6.05 -16.73 -3.03
CA ALA A 57 -5.06 -15.86 -3.68
C ALA A 57 -5.36 -15.80 -5.18
N VAL A 58 -5.49 -14.58 -5.72
CA VAL A 58 -5.75 -14.33 -7.14
C VAL A 58 -4.51 -13.67 -7.74
N ALA A 59 -3.85 -14.40 -8.64
CA ALA A 59 -2.63 -13.99 -9.33
C ALA A 59 -2.85 -13.70 -10.82
N ASP A 60 -3.90 -14.26 -11.45
CA ASP A 60 -4.25 -13.93 -12.83
C ASP A 60 -4.65 -12.46 -12.96
N PRO A 61 -3.96 -11.65 -13.79
CA PRO A 61 -4.21 -10.21 -13.87
C PRO A 61 -5.57 -9.85 -14.44
N GLY A 62 -6.14 -10.66 -15.32
CA GLY A 62 -7.47 -10.44 -15.88
C GLY A 62 -8.56 -10.68 -14.85
N LEU A 63 -8.52 -11.85 -14.20
CA LEU A 63 -9.45 -12.20 -13.13
C LEU A 63 -9.33 -11.21 -11.96
N LEU A 64 -8.11 -10.86 -11.54
CA LEU A 64 -7.90 -9.90 -10.45
C LEU A 64 -8.51 -8.54 -10.79
N GLU A 65 -8.31 -8.05 -12.01
CA GLU A 65 -8.89 -6.80 -12.48
C GLU A 65 -10.43 -6.84 -12.47
N GLU A 66 -11.03 -7.97 -12.87
CA GLU A 66 -12.48 -8.17 -12.82
C GLU A 66 -13.00 -8.15 -11.38
N LEU A 67 -12.38 -8.90 -10.48
CA LEU A 67 -12.79 -8.96 -9.07
C LEU A 67 -12.59 -7.63 -8.34
N LEU A 68 -11.55 -6.86 -8.67
CA LEU A 68 -11.30 -5.55 -8.05
C LEU A 68 -12.36 -4.49 -8.36
N LYS A 69 -13.10 -4.63 -9.45
CA LYS A 69 -14.22 -3.73 -9.84
C LYS A 69 -15.61 -4.33 -9.60
N ASP A 70 -15.69 -5.63 -9.27
CA ASP A 70 -16.96 -6.32 -9.06
C ASP A 70 -17.65 -5.84 -7.78
N PRO A 71 -18.89 -5.33 -7.82
CA PRO A 71 -19.62 -4.89 -6.64
C PRO A 71 -19.94 -6.04 -5.67
N ARG A 72 -19.82 -7.29 -6.09
CA ARG A 72 -19.95 -8.48 -5.24
C ARG A 72 -18.68 -8.79 -4.43
N VAL A 73 -17.60 -8.02 -4.64
CA VAL A 73 -16.34 -8.16 -3.91
C VAL A 73 -16.14 -6.96 -3.00
N SER A 74 -16.29 -7.17 -1.70
CA SER A 74 -16.27 -6.14 -0.67
C SER A 74 -14.92 -6.05 0.04
N LYS A 75 -14.56 -4.83 0.51
CA LYS A 75 -13.46 -4.62 1.47
C LYS A 75 -13.95 -4.61 2.93
N ASP A 76 -15.26 -4.58 3.16
CA ASP A 76 -15.84 -4.51 4.51
C ASP A 76 -15.93 -5.91 5.14
N GLY A 77 -14.89 -6.25 5.90
CA GLY A 77 -14.81 -7.51 6.62
C GLY A 77 -15.85 -7.63 7.73
N LEU A 78 -16.15 -6.53 8.43
CA LEU A 78 -17.14 -6.53 9.50
C LEU A 78 -18.52 -6.93 8.97
N GLN A 79 -18.88 -6.46 7.78
CA GLN A 79 -20.18 -6.75 7.16
C GLN A 79 -20.21 -8.10 6.44
N HIS A 80 -19.11 -8.51 5.78
CA HIS A 80 -19.14 -9.59 4.81
C HIS A 80 -18.26 -10.79 5.15
N TRP A 81 -17.45 -10.75 6.21
CA TRP A 81 -16.66 -11.89 6.66
C TRP A 81 -17.33 -12.57 7.86
N PRO A 82 -17.90 -13.79 7.71
CA PRO A 82 -18.59 -14.46 8.82
C PRO A 82 -17.73 -14.69 10.04
N ASP A 83 -16.43 -14.97 9.85
CA ASP A 83 -15.49 -15.30 10.90
C ASP A 83 -14.83 -14.06 11.54
N PHE A 84 -15.23 -12.82 11.12
CA PHE A 84 -14.62 -11.56 11.57
C PHE A 84 -14.50 -11.44 13.10
N ALA A 85 -15.61 -11.70 13.81
CA ALA A 85 -15.64 -11.54 15.27
C ALA A 85 -14.80 -12.58 16.02
N GLU A 86 -14.58 -13.74 15.43
CA GLU A 86 -13.78 -14.82 16.00
C GLU A 86 -12.28 -14.65 15.70
N VAL A 87 -11.96 -14.31 14.44
CA VAL A 87 -10.58 -14.29 13.93
C VAL A 87 -9.87 -12.98 14.25
N VAL A 88 -10.50 -11.83 14.02
CA VAL A 88 -9.84 -10.51 14.10
C VAL A 88 -9.19 -10.23 15.46
N PRO A 89 -9.76 -10.61 16.62
CA PRO A 89 -9.13 -10.34 17.91
C PRO A 89 -7.77 -11.02 18.13
N THR A 90 -7.47 -12.08 17.37
CA THR A 90 -6.25 -12.89 17.53
C THR A 90 -5.39 -12.97 16.28
N TRP A 91 -5.77 -12.26 15.20
CA TRP A 91 -5.07 -12.32 13.93
C TRP A 91 -4.05 -11.16 13.81
N PRO A 92 -2.76 -11.44 13.52
CA PRO A 92 -1.74 -10.38 13.45
C PRO A 92 -2.04 -9.31 12.40
N LEU A 93 -2.78 -9.65 11.34
CA LEU A 93 -3.14 -8.72 10.26
C LEU A 93 -4.51 -8.07 10.46
N ALA A 94 -5.05 -8.04 11.67
CA ALA A 94 -6.37 -7.49 12.01
C ALA A 94 -6.58 -6.05 11.49
N ILE A 95 -5.54 -5.21 11.55
CA ILE A 95 -5.61 -3.81 11.10
C ILE A 95 -6.01 -3.66 9.64
N TRP A 96 -5.63 -4.62 8.78
CA TRP A 96 -5.92 -4.59 7.35
C TRP A 96 -7.40 -4.77 7.00
N VAL A 97 -8.22 -5.19 7.98
CA VAL A 97 -9.64 -5.47 7.80
C VAL A 97 -10.54 -4.78 8.82
N ALA A 98 -9.99 -4.28 9.93
CA ALA A 98 -10.75 -3.76 11.07
C ALA A 98 -10.79 -2.24 11.15
N ALA A 99 -9.82 -1.51 10.57
CA ALA A 99 -9.79 -0.04 10.58
C ALA A 99 -11.04 0.56 9.90
N ARG A 100 -11.52 1.70 10.41
CA ARG A 100 -12.72 2.39 9.92
C ARG A 100 -12.38 3.54 8.98
N ASN A 101 -12.04 3.23 7.74
CA ASN A 101 -11.63 4.22 6.74
C ASN A 101 -12.04 3.80 5.31
N MET A 102 -11.68 4.60 4.30
CA MET A 102 -12.05 4.32 2.91
C MET A 102 -11.42 3.03 2.37
N PHE A 103 -10.34 2.50 2.95
CA PHE A 103 -9.69 1.28 2.49
C PHE A 103 -10.51 0.04 2.82
N THR A 104 -11.15 0.00 3.99
CA THR A 104 -11.96 -1.12 4.49
C THR A 104 -13.45 -0.95 4.26
N ALA A 105 -13.89 0.21 3.79
CA ALA A 105 -15.30 0.47 3.49
C ALA A 105 -15.75 -0.14 2.16
N HIS A 106 -17.05 -0.33 1.98
CA HIS A 106 -17.67 -0.82 0.75
C HIS A 106 -18.85 0.03 0.30
N GLY A 107 -19.16 0.02 -1.00
CA GLY A 107 -20.38 0.60 -1.57
C GLY A 107 -20.53 2.10 -1.31
N ALA A 108 -21.66 2.52 -0.76
CA ALA A 108 -21.99 3.94 -0.51
C ALA A 108 -21.04 4.57 0.51
N GLU A 109 -20.68 3.82 1.55
CA GLU A 109 -19.77 4.28 2.61
C GLU A 109 -18.36 4.52 2.09
N HIS A 110 -17.84 3.63 1.25
CA HIS A 110 -16.58 3.86 0.56
C HIS A 110 -16.63 5.16 -0.28
N ARG A 111 -17.70 5.38 -1.05
CA ARG A 111 -17.83 6.60 -1.86
C ARG A 111 -17.86 7.87 -1.01
N ARG A 112 -18.54 7.84 0.15
CA ARG A 112 -18.58 8.94 1.11
C ARG A 112 -17.19 9.29 1.62
N LEU A 113 -16.51 8.32 2.21
CA LEU A 113 -15.17 8.49 2.79
C LEU A 113 -14.15 8.91 1.72
N ARG A 114 -14.15 8.26 0.57
CA ARG A 114 -13.24 8.58 -0.53
C ARG A 114 -13.42 10.00 -1.06
N ARG A 115 -14.65 10.51 -1.11
CA ARG A 115 -14.92 11.90 -1.51
C ARG A 115 -14.32 12.89 -0.52
N LEU A 116 -14.48 12.66 0.79
CA LEU A 116 -13.97 13.54 1.84
C LEU A 116 -12.42 13.59 1.81
N VAL A 117 -11.79 12.44 1.74
CA VAL A 117 -10.32 12.32 1.73
C VAL A 117 -9.72 12.77 0.39
N GLY A 118 -10.42 12.54 -0.72
CA GLY A 118 -9.95 12.81 -2.09
C GLY A 118 -9.64 14.28 -2.36
N THR A 119 -10.27 15.21 -1.65
CA THR A 119 -10.02 16.65 -1.77
C THR A 119 -8.56 17.01 -1.44
N ALA A 120 -7.94 16.29 -0.49
CA ALA A 120 -6.54 16.47 -0.12
C ALA A 120 -5.54 15.95 -1.18
N PHE A 121 -5.96 15.00 -2.01
CA PHE A 121 -5.16 14.38 -3.07
C PHE A 121 -5.51 14.89 -4.49
N SER A 122 -6.05 16.10 -4.60
CA SER A 122 -6.34 16.68 -5.92
C SER A 122 -5.07 16.86 -6.75
N VAL A 123 -5.18 16.73 -8.08
CA VAL A 123 -4.07 16.93 -9.03
C VAL A 123 -3.36 18.25 -8.77
N ARG A 124 -4.11 19.34 -8.52
CA ARG A 124 -3.53 20.65 -8.20
C ARG A 124 -2.61 20.62 -6.97
N ARG A 125 -3.03 19.95 -5.88
CA ARG A 125 -2.22 19.85 -4.65
C ARG A 125 -0.97 19.00 -4.87
N ILE A 126 -1.13 17.86 -5.55
CA ILE A 126 0.03 16.99 -5.86
C ILE A 126 1.05 17.75 -6.75
N THR A 127 0.58 18.44 -7.80
CA THR A 127 1.48 19.25 -8.65
C THR A 127 2.19 20.34 -7.85
N ALA A 128 1.51 20.96 -6.90
CA ALA A 128 2.12 21.97 -6.03
C ALA A 128 3.23 21.40 -5.12
N MET A 129 3.23 20.08 -4.87
CA MET A 129 4.28 19.41 -4.07
C MET A 129 5.58 19.15 -4.86
N THR A 130 5.60 19.33 -6.20
CA THR A 130 6.79 19.02 -7.03
C THR A 130 8.06 19.69 -6.51
N GLY A 131 8.05 21.02 -6.32
CA GLY A 131 9.22 21.74 -5.82
C GLY A 131 9.62 21.32 -4.40
N GLN A 132 8.66 20.90 -3.58
CA GLN A 132 8.91 20.41 -2.24
C GLN A 132 9.59 19.02 -2.26
N VAL A 133 9.13 18.11 -3.12
CA VAL A 133 9.75 16.78 -3.31
C VAL A 133 11.17 16.93 -3.85
N GLU A 134 11.39 17.84 -4.82
CA GLU A 134 12.72 18.14 -5.35
C GLU A 134 13.65 18.72 -4.27
N GLN A 135 13.17 19.64 -3.44
CA GLN A 135 13.95 20.21 -2.34
C GLN A 135 14.34 19.16 -1.30
N LEU A 136 13.38 18.30 -0.89
CA LEU A 136 13.64 17.23 0.06
C LEU A 136 14.65 16.21 -0.50
N THR A 137 14.46 15.81 -1.75
CA THR A 137 15.38 14.89 -2.43
C THR A 137 16.78 15.51 -2.51
N GLY A 138 16.89 16.79 -2.91
CA GLY A 138 18.18 17.50 -2.98
C GLY A 138 18.92 17.51 -1.65
N ALA A 139 18.23 17.84 -0.55
CA ALA A 139 18.83 17.83 0.79
C ALA A 139 19.35 16.44 1.19
N LEU A 140 18.57 15.37 0.92
CA LEU A 140 19.02 14.00 1.20
C LEU A 140 20.23 13.58 0.35
N LEU A 141 20.29 14.02 -0.91
CA LEU A 141 21.45 13.78 -1.77
C LEU A 141 22.69 14.56 -1.34
N ASP A 142 22.53 15.75 -0.78
CA ASP A 142 23.63 16.52 -0.20
C ASP A 142 24.17 15.85 1.07
N ASP A 143 23.29 15.30 1.93
CA ASP A 143 23.70 14.49 3.09
C ASP A 143 24.49 13.23 2.64
N LEU A 144 24.04 12.56 1.58
CA LEU A 144 24.75 11.43 0.98
C LEU A 144 26.12 11.85 0.42
N ALA A 145 26.21 12.99 -0.26
CA ALA A 145 27.45 13.49 -0.83
C ALA A 145 28.49 13.88 0.24
N ALA A 146 28.04 14.18 1.46
CA ALA A 146 28.92 14.47 2.60
C ALA A 146 29.48 13.22 3.29
N MET A 147 29.02 12.01 2.93
CA MET A 147 29.51 10.75 3.50
C MET A 147 30.92 10.44 3.01
N PRO A 148 31.73 9.69 3.80
CA PRO A 148 33.08 9.31 3.40
C PRO A 148 33.11 8.56 2.07
N PRO A 149 33.91 8.98 1.08
CA PRO A 149 33.99 8.33 -0.21
C PRO A 149 34.52 6.90 -0.08
N GLY A 150 34.00 5.99 -0.92
CA GLY A 150 34.41 4.58 -0.96
C GLY A 150 33.86 3.71 0.19
N THR A 151 33.05 4.27 1.08
CA THR A 151 32.35 3.50 2.12
C THR A 151 30.98 3.10 1.60
N PRO A 152 30.54 1.83 1.76
CA PRO A 152 29.18 1.43 1.44
C PRO A 152 28.14 2.23 2.23
N VAL A 153 27.08 2.67 1.55
CA VAL A 153 25.98 3.42 2.13
C VAL A 153 24.67 2.68 1.84
N ASP A 154 23.83 2.57 2.82
CA ASP A 154 22.48 2.01 2.63
C ASP A 154 21.52 3.07 2.07
N LEU A 155 21.23 3.00 0.74
CA LEU A 155 20.28 3.92 0.11
C LEU A 155 18.84 3.72 0.59
N ARG A 156 18.49 2.52 1.05
CA ARG A 156 17.16 2.32 1.63
C ARG A 156 16.99 3.19 2.87
N GLU A 157 17.97 3.19 3.78
CA GLU A 157 17.92 3.99 5.00
C GLU A 157 18.03 5.49 4.70
N HIS A 158 18.98 5.90 3.85
CA HIS A 158 19.35 7.30 3.71
C HIS A 158 18.55 8.08 2.65
N LEU A 159 17.87 7.37 1.72
CA LEU A 159 17.05 8.01 0.68
C LEU A 159 15.63 7.45 0.65
N ALA A 160 15.47 6.13 0.40
CA ALA A 160 14.16 5.55 0.12
C ALA A 160 13.22 5.66 1.34
N TYR A 161 13.72 5.49 2.56
CA TYR A 161 12.95 5.71 3.78
C TYR A 161 12.70 7.20 4.06
N ARG A 162 13.73 8.03 3.93
CA ARG A 162 13.67 9.42 4.39
C ARG A 162 12.78 10.31 3.51
N LEU A 163 12.76 10.09 2.20
CA LEU A 163 11.97 10.94 1.31
C LEU A 163 10.46 10.77 1.56
N PRO A 164 9.86 9.56 1.47
CA PRO A 164 8.41 9.41 1.63
C PRO A 164 7.91 9.80 3.02
N ILE A 165 8.66 9.48 4.09
CA ILE A 165 8.21 9.85 5.44
C ILE A 165 8.21 11.37 5.63
N GLN A 166 9.18 12.11 5.08
CA GLN A 166 9.19 13.56 5.13
C GLN A 166 8.08 14.18 4.29
N VAL A 167 7.77 13.59 3.12
CA VAL A 167 6.64 14.04 2.28
C VAL A 167 5.31 13.83 3.01
N VAL A 168 5.09 12.65 3.59
CA VAL A 168 3.88 12.34 4.37
C VAL A 168 3.79 13.21 5.62
N ALA A 169 4.92 13.41 6.33
CA ALA A 169 4.96 14.28 7.51
C ALA A 169 4.49 15.70 7.17
N ARG A 170 4.98 16.27 6.06
CA ARG A 170 4.55 17.60 5.60
C ARG A 170 3.09 17.62 5.16
N LEU A 171 2.65 16.60 4.42
CA LEU A 171 1.26 16.47 3.97
C LEU A 171 0.29 16.48 5.15
N LEU A 172 0.63 15.76 6.22
CA LEU A 172 -0.20 15.62 7.43
C LEU A 172 0.06 16.71 8.49
N GLY A 173 1.12 17.50 8.31
CA GLY A 173 1.54 18.48 9.31
C GLY A 173 2.09 17.82 10.59
N LEU A 174 2.79 16.68 10.46
CA LEU A 174 3.45 16.03 11.60
C LEU A 174 4.61 16.91 12.11
N PRO A 175 4.77 17.07 13.41
CA PRO A 175 5.99 17.66 13.98
C PRO A 175 7.22 16.81 13.66
N ASP A 176 8.35 17.44 13.34
CA ASP A 176 9.61 16.75 13.03
C ASP A 176 10.02 15.76 14.12
N ALA A 177 9.81 16.12 15.39
CA ALA A 177 10.13 15.29 16.56
C ALA A 177 9.37 13.94 16.59
N LEU A 178 8.24 13.82 15.90
CA LEU A 178 7.43 12.61 15.87
C LEU A 178 7.69 11.75 14.62
N THR A 179 8.40 12.25 13.62
CA THR A 179 8.58 11.58 12.33
C THR A 179 9.20 10.19 12.46
N ASP A 180 10.28 10.04 13.24
CA ASP A 180 10.95 8.74 13.46
C ASP A 180 10.09 7.74 14.25
N SER A 181 9.29 8.23 15.18
CA SER A 181 8.36 7.39 15.95
C SER A 181 7.23 6.88 15.07
N PHE A 182 6.69 7.73 14.18
CA PHE A 182 5.70 7.32 13.19
C PHE A 182 6.29 6.29 12.23
N ARG A 183 7.50 6.52 11.70
CA ARG A 183 8.24 5.55 10.86
C ARG A 183 8.30 4.19 11.53
N THR A 184 8.88 4.12 12.73
CA THR A 184 9.05 2.85 13.47
C THR A 184 7.72 2.12 13.68
N THR A 185 6.65 2.87 13.92
CA THR A 185 5.32 2.30 14.16
C THR A 185 4.71 1.74 12.88
N VAL A 186 4.90 2.43 11.74
CA VAL A 186 4.44 1.94 10.42
C VAL A 186 5.22 0.71 9.98
N ASP A 187 6.55 0.71 10.11
CA ASP A 187 7.38 -0.46 9.78
C ASP A 187 6.86 -1.73 10.48
N ARG A 188 6.44 -1.59 11.73
CA ARG A 188 5.84 -2.69 12.51
C ARG A 188 4.47 -3.13 12.02
N VAL A 189 3.68 -2.28 11.36
CA VAL A 189 2.38 -2.66 10.76
C VAL A 189 2.61 -3.59 9.56
N PHE A 190 3.70 -3.40 8.83
CA PHE A 190 4.03 -4.19 7.64
C PHE A 190 4.87 -5.43 7.94
N ASP A 191 5.44 -5.56 9.14
CA ASP A 191 6.19 -6.76 9.59
C ASP A 191 5.20 -7.88 9.95
N THR A 192 5.04 -8.84 9.04
CA THR A 192 4.10 -9.95 9.16
C THR A 192 4.63 -11.15 9.97
N THR A 193 5.82 -11.02 10.54
CA THR A 193 6.42 -12.03 11.45
C THR A 193 6.08 -11.80 12.92
N ARG A 194 5.44 -10.66 13.24
CA ARG A 194 5.09 -10.29 14.60
C ARG A 194 3.96 -11.11 15.18
N THR A 195 4.01 -11.29 16.51
CA THR A 195 2.91 -11.89 17.27
C THR A 195 1.71 -10.95 17.33
N THR A 196 0.55 -11.51 17.65
CA THR A 196 -0.68 -10.72 17.85
C THR A 196 -0.52 -9.69 18.97
N GLU A 197 0.15 -10.06 20.08
CA GLU A 197 0.39 -9.17 21.22
C GLU A 197 1.26 -7.98 20.80
N GLU A 198 2.30 -8.20 20.02
CA GLU A 198 3.16 -7.13 19.48
C GLU A 198 2.41 -6.22 18.52
N ALA A 199 1.55 -6.79 17.65
CA ALA A 199 0.72 -6.03 16.73
C ALA A 199 -0.28 -5.14 17.49
N VAL A 200 -0.96 -5.67 18.53
CA VAL A 200 -1.89 -4.91 19.37
C VAL A 200 -1.17 -3.79 20.14
N ALA A 201 0.00 -4.06 20.72
CA ALA A 201 0.79 -3.06 21.43
C ALA A 201 1.23 -1.92 20.46
N ASN A 202 1.67 -2.28 19.26
CA ASN A 202 2.02 -1.30 18.23
C ASN A 202 0.84 -0.43 17.84
N MET A 203 -0.34 -1.01 17.63
CA MET A 203 -1.55 -0.27 17.29
C MET A 203 -1.99 0.68 18.42
N THR A 204 -1.86 0.27 19.67
CA THR A 204 -2.14 1.13 20.83
C THR A 204 -1.25 2.36 20.81
N THR A 205 0.05 2.18 20.55
CA THR A 205 1.01 3.28 20.44
C THR A 205 0.67 4.19 19.26
N PHE A 206 0.34 3.61 18.11
CA PHE A 206 0.01 4.36 16.91
C PHE A 206 -1.23 5.25 17.12
N TYR A 207 -2.29 4.69 17.68
CA TYR A 207 -3.50 5.45 17.96
C TYR A 207 -3.25 6.61 18.96
N ALA A 208 -2.43 6.40 19.99
CA ALA A 208 -2.06 7.46 20.92
C ALA A 208 -1.33 8.62 20.22
N MET A 209 -0.43 8.32 19.29
CA MET A 209 0.27 9.33 18.49
C MET A 209 -0.67 10.10 17.54
N LEU A 210 -1.64 9.41 16.94
CA LEU A 210 -2.65 10.05 16.08
C LEU A 210 -3.60 10.94 16.88
N ASP A 211 -4.03 10.50 18.06
CA ASP A 211 -4.87 11.28 18.97
C ASP A 211 -4.15 12.57 19.43
N GLU A 212 -2.83 12.49 19.71
CA GLU A 212 -2.01 13.65 20.04
C GLU A 212 -1.87 14.62 18.84
N LEU A 213 -1.66 14.09 17.62
CA LEU A 213 -1.62 14.90 16.40
C LEU A 213 -2.95 15.65 16.20
N ILE A 214 -4.08 14.94 16.29
CA ILE A 214 -5.43 15.54 16.15
C ILE A 214 -5.64 16.63 17.20
N ALA A 215 -5.31 16.36 18.46
CA ALA A 215 -5.43 17.33 19.54
C ALA A 215 -4.56 18.59 19.31
N THR A 216 -3.34 18.40 18.79
CA THR A 216 -2.43 19.51 18.45
C THR A 216 -2.99 20.34 17.31
N LYS A 217 -3.46 19.70 16.21
CA LYS A 217 -4.01 20.40 15.04
C LYS A 217 -5.33 21.10 15.32
N ARG A 218 -6.09 20.66 16.30
CA ARG A 218 -7.27 21.40 16.79
C ARG A 218 -6.90 22.69 17.51
N ARG A 219 -5.78 22.69 18.25
CA ARG A 219 -5.28 23.90 18.93
C ARG A 219 -4.57 24.84 17.98
N GLU A 220 -3.85 24.29 17.04
CA GLU A 220 -2.94 25.00 16.12
C GLU A 220 -3.19 24.53 14.67
N PRO A 221 -4.32 24.94 14.03
CA PRO A 221 -4.60 24.60 12.63
C PRO A 221 -3.55 25.19 11.70
N ALA A 222 -3.21 24.42 10.63
CA ALA A 222 -2.27 24.86 9.59
C ALA A 222 -2.78 24.44 8.19
N ASP A 223 -2.05 24.81 7.14
CA ASP A 223 -2.35 24.37 5.77
C ASP A 223 -1.82 22.94 5.55
N ASP A 224 -2.43 21.97 6.23
CA ASP A 224 -2.11 20.57 6.11
C ASP A 224 -3.40 19.70 6.04
N MET A 225 -3.22 18.44 5.66
CA MET A 225 -4.33 17.52 5.48
C MET A 225 -5.08 17.23 6.79
N THR A 226 -4.37 17.11 7.91
CA THR A 226 -5.00 16.84 9.22
C THR A 226 -5.93 17.98 9.61
N SER A 227 -5.47 19.22 9.50
CA SER A 227 -6.30 20.42 9.76
C SER A 227 -7.49 20.51 8.83
N LEU A 228 -7.33 20.18 7.54
CA LEU A 228 -8.43 20.16 6.56
C LEU A 228 -9.49 19.09 6.90
N LEU A 229 -9.07 17.88 7.29
CA LEU A 229 -10.00 16.81 7.65
C LEU A 229 -10.74 17.13 8.95
N ILE A 230 -10.06 17.75 9.93
CA ILE A 230 -10.69 18.24 11.17
C ILE A 230 -11.74 19.32 10.83
N ALA A 231 -11.38 20.31 10.00
CA ALA A 231 -12.30 21.37 9.60
C ALA A 231 -13.53 20.83 8.87
N ALA A 232 -13.32 19.90 7.92
CA ALA A 232 -14.42 19.26 7.18
C ALA A 232 -15.35 18.43 8.10
N ARG A 233 -14.84 17.92 9.22
CA ARG A 233 -15.61 17.24 10.25
C ARG A 233 -16.36 18.22 11.16
N ASP A 234 -15.66 19.22 11.70
CA ASP A 234 -16.17 20.11 12.76
C ASP A 234 -17.10 21.19 12.20
N THR A 235 -16.98 21.54 10.91
CA THR A 235 -17.87 22.48 10.21
C THR A 235 -19.11 21.83 9.63
N GLY A 236 -19.41 20.58 9.90
CA GLY A 236 -20.46 19.69 9.40
C GLY A 236 -21.86 20.23 9.02
N ASP A 237 -21.97 21.52 8.83
CA ASP A 237 -23.04 22.23 8.13
C ASP A 237 -22.67 22.32 6.65
N GLY A 238 -22.79 21.17 5.94
CA GLY A 238 -22.74 21.19 4.48
C GLY A 238 -23.84 22.11 3.98
N GLU A 239 -23.46 23.18 3.27
CA GLU A 239 -24.39 23.97 2.48
C GLU A 239 -25.28 23.02 1.66
N ASP A 240 -26.57 23.05 1.95
CA ASP A 240 -27.61 22.41 1.17
C ASP A 240 -27.56 22.92 -0.28
N GLY A 241 -26.98 22.11 -1.16
CA GLY A 241 -27.20 22.24 -2.59
C GLY A 241 -28.71 22.03 -2.87
N PRO A 242 -29.31 22.62 -3.93
CA PRO A 242 -30.74 22.67 -4.15
C PRO A 242 -31.37 21.28 -4.08
N GLN A 243 -32.33 21.13 -3.19
CA GLN A 243 -33.14 19.94 -2.97
C GLN A 243 -33.94 19.64 -4.24
N GLY A 244 -33.54 18.56 -4.94
CA GLY A 244 -34.45 17.90 -5.90
C GLY A 244 -35.50 17.13 -5.12
N GLU A 245 -36.77 17.49 -5.32
CA GLU A 245 -37.92 16.82 -4.73
C GLU A 245 -37.97 15.34 -5.11
N GLY A 246 -37.98 14.46 -4.10
CA GLY A 246 -38.33 13.05 -4.25
C GLY A 246 -37.24 12.05 -3.85
N GLY A 247 -37.17 11.73 -2.58
CA GLY A 247 -36.36 10.57 -2.11
C GLY A 247 -36.14 10.59 -0.60
N ALA A 248 -36.33 9.47 0.05
CA ALA A 248 -36.29 9.20 1.49
C ALA A 248 -35.21 9.98 2.26
N ALA A 249 -35.62 10.49 3.43
CA ALA A 249 -34.80 11.25 4.36
C ALA A 249 -33.44 10.53 4.66
N VAL A 250 -32.38 11.03 4.05
CA VAL A 250 -31.01 10.73 4.46
C VAL A 250 -30.74 11.61 5.68
N THR A 251 -30.54 10.98 6.83
CA THR A 251 -30.27 11.64 8.10
C THR A 251 -29.09 12.61 7.97
N ALA A 252 -29.23 13.82 8.46
CA ALA A 252 -28.30 14.96 8.44
C ALA A 252 -26.98 14.73 9.23
N GLY A 253 -26.40 13.53 9.24
CA GLY A 253 -25.12 13.16 9.82
C GLY A 253 -24.15 12.53 8.82
N ALA A 254 -24.52 12.42 7.54
CA ALA A 254 -23.79 11.63 6.55
C ALA A 254 -22.66 12.37 5.80
N SER A 255 -22.44 13.66 6.07
CA SER A 255 -21.46 14.48 5.32
C SER A 255 -20.08 14.61 5.95
N ALA A 256 -19.93 14.37 7.24
CA ALA A 256 -18.67 14.52 7.99
C ALA A 256 -18.05 13.18 8.42
N LEU A 257 -16.75 13.18 8.76
CA LEU A 257 -16.07 12.04 9.37
C LEU A 257 -16.48 11.92 10.83
N THR A 258 -16.59 10.70 11.37
CA THR A 258 -16.60 10.48 12.81
C THR A 258 -15.19 10.65 13.38
N GLU A 259 -15.03 10.69 14.70
CA GLU A 259 -13.70 10.75 15.35
C GLU A 259 -12.85 9.52 15.02
N GLU A 260 -13.48 8.34 15.04
CA GLU A 260 -12.85 7.08 14.67
C GLU A 260 -12.41 7.09 13.21
N GLU A 261 -13.29 7.53 12.30
CA GLU A 261 -12.96 7.62 10.87
C GLU A 261 -11.85 8.65 10.57
N LEU A 262 -11.82 9.78 11.28
CA LEU A 262 -10.74 10.76 11.16
C LEU A 262 -9.41 10.12 11.56
N ARG A 263 -9.33 9.51 12.73
CA ARG A 263 -8.14 8.84 13.23
C ARG A 263 -7.69 7.71 12.32
N ASP A 264 -8.61 6.86 11.90
CA ASP A 264 -8.32 5.72 11.02
C ASP A 264 -7.99 6.15 9.57
N THR A 265 -8.47 7.33 9.14
CA THR A 265 -8.04 7.93 7.88
C THR A 265 -6.59 8.43 7.96
N LEU A 266 -6.20 9.07 9.06
CA LEU A 266 -4.80 9.47 9.26
C LEU A 266 -3.88 8.27 9.36
N LEU A 267 -4.29 7.21 10.08
CA LEU A 267 -3.60 5.92 10.11
C LEU A 267 -3.37 5.39 8.69
N LEU A 268 -4.41 5.35 7.87
CA LEU A 268 -4.34 4.89 6.47
C LEU A 268 -3.35 5.72 5.67
N VAL A 269 -3.42 7.06 5.75
CA VAL A 269 -2.57 7.94 4.93
C VAL A 269 -1.10 7.81 5.32
N VAL A 270 -0.78 7.75 6.62
CA VAL A 270 0.60 7.53 7.08
C VAL A 270 1.11 6.18 6.58
N SER A 271 0.37 5.10 6.86
CA SER A 271 0.83 3.74 6.56
C SER A 271 0.94 3.49 5.06
N ALA A 272 -0.10 3.84 4.29
CA ALA A 272 -0.13 3.58 2.84
C ALA A 272 0.79 4.51 2.04
N GLY A 273 0.98 5.74 2.49
CA GLY A 273 1.77 6.74 1.76
C GLY A 273 3.28 6.60 1.95
N TYR A 274 3.71 5.96 3.02
CA TYR A 274 5.12 5.83 3.36
C TYR A 274 5.73 4.53 2.83
N GLU A 275 5.43 3.38 3.43
CA GLU A 275 6.12 2.11 3.19
C GLU A 275 6.06 1.66 1.71
N THR A 276 4.95 1.89 1.04
CA THR A 276 4.79 1.51 -0.37
C THR A 276 5.68 2.32 -1.30
N THR A 277 5.88 3.61 -1.02
CA THR A 277 6.75 4.48 -1.81
C THR A 277 8.23 4.21 -1.51
N VAL A 278 8.56 3.85 -0.27
CA VAL A 278 9.90 3.32 0.09
C VAL A 278 10.26 2.15 -0.81
N ASN A 279 9.38 1.14 -0.88
CA ASN A 279 9.63 -0.06 -1.68
C ASN A 279 9.66 0.23 -3.18
N LEU A 280 8.88 1.19 -3.68
CA LEU A 280 8.95 1.63 -5.08
C LEU A 280 10.34 2.19 -5.42
N ILE A 281 10.86 3.12 -4.60
CA ILE A 281 12.16 3.76 -4.82
C ILE A 281 13.29 2.73 -4.69
N ASP A 282 13.25 1.91 -3.64
CA ASP A 282 14.20 0.84 -3.37
C ASP A 282 14.27 -0.17 -4.53
N ASN A 283 13.14 -0.74 -4.93
CA ASN A 283 13.06 -1.71 -6.02
C ASN A 283 13.54 -1.12 -7.36
N ALA A 284 13.18 0.12 -7.66
CA ALA A 284 13.58 0.77 -8.90
C ALA A 284 15.11 1.02 -8.96
N ILE A 285 15.72 1.46 -7.84
CA ILE A 285 17.18 1.62 -7.74
C ILE A 285 17.86 0.27 -7.87
N ALA A 286 17.45 -0.74 -7.12
CA ALA A 286 18.01 -2.08 -7.16
C ALA A 286 17.93 -2.68 -8.57
N ALA A 287 16.77 -2.53 -9.24
CA ALA A 287 16.57 -3.01 -10.61
C ALA A 287 17.53 -2.33 -11.59
N LEU A 288 17.69 -1.00 -11.54
CA LEU A 288 18.61 -0.29 -12.43
C LEU A 288 20.09 -0.64 -12.18
N LEU A 289 20.49 -0.88 -10.92
CA LEU A 289 21.86 -1.24 -10.58
C LEU A 289 22.19 -2.69 -10.94
N THR A 290 21.20 -3.58 -10.97
CA THR A 290 21.35 -4.97 -11.40
C THR A 290 21.19 -5.17 -12.91
N HIS A 291 20.63 -4.16 -13.64
CA HIS A 291 20.42 -4.17 -15.08
C HIS A 291 21.04 -2.91 -15.72
N PRO A 292 22.39 -2.81 -15.76
CA PRO A 292 23.09 -1.59 -16.22
C PRO A 292 22.76 -1.22 -17.68
N GLU A 293 22.39 -2.18 -18.53
CA GLU A 293 21.93 -1.95 -19.89
C GLU A 293 20.62 -1.16 -19.92
N GLN A 294 19.72 -1.36 -18.94
CA GLN A 294 18.46 -0.62 -18.80
C GLN A 294 18.73 0.82 -18.34
N LEU A 295 19.63 0.98 -17.38
CA LEU A 295 20.09 2.30 -16.93
C LEU A 295 20.73 3.09 -18.08
N ALA A 296 21.51 2.45 -18.95
CA ALA A 296 22.11 3.08 -20.12
C ALA A 296 21.07 3.64 -21.09
N LEU A 297 19.91 2.96 -21.28
CA LEU A 297 18.79 3.46 -22.09
C LEU A 297 18.19 4.75 -21.51
N VAL A 298 18.01 4.79 -20.20
CA VAL A 298 17.50 5.98 -19.49
C VAL A 298 18.48 7.14 -19.60
N ARG A 299 19.78 6.91 -19.36
CA ARG A 299 20.84 7.91 -19.49
C ARG A 299 20.98 8.46 -20.92
N ALA A 300 20.72 7.61 -21.92
CA ALA A 300 20.70 8.02 -23.33
C ALA A 300 19.43 8.79 -23.72
N GLY A 301 18.48 9.01 -22.81
CA GLY A 301 17.21 9.66 -23.06
C GLY A 301 16.26 8.89 -24.00
N LYS A 302 16.48 7.57 -24.17
CA LYS A 302 15.61 6.70 -24.99
C LYS A 302 14.28 6.37 -24.30
N VAL A 303 14.28 6.38 -22.98
CA VAL A 303 13.11 6.20 -22.10
C VAL A 303 13.19 7.19 -20.96
N GLY A 304 12.03 7.56 -20.39
CA GLY A 304 11.97 8.50 -19.27
C GLY A 304 12.02 7.82 -17.89
N TRP A 305 12.28 8.59 -16.84
CA TRP A 305 12.25 8.10 -15.46
C TRP A 305 10.86 7.59 -15.06
N GLY A 306 9.80 8.13 -15.67
CA GLY A 306 8.44 7.61 -15.51
C GLY A 306 8.30 6.17 -16.02
N ASP A 307 8.98 5.80 -17.12
CA ASP A 307 8.97 4.42 -17.64
C ASP A 307 9.65 3.44 -16.67
N VAL A 308 10.71 3.89 -15.99
CA VAL A 308 11.37 3.10 -14.93
C VAL A 308 10.41 2.85 -13.76
N VAL A 309 9.71 3.90 -13.33
CA VAL A 309 8.71 3.81 -12.24
C VAL A 309 7.60 2.81 -12.61
N GLU A 310 7.02 2.90 -13.82
CA GLU A 310 5.95 1.99 -14.23
C GLU A 310 6.46 0.54 -14.35
N GLU A 311 7.68 0.32 -14.85
CA GLU A 311 8.25 -1.03 -14.95
C GLU A 311 8.61 -1.61 -13.58
N ALA A 312 9.12 -0.80 -12.65
CA ALA A 312 9.35 -1.22 -11.27
C ALA A 312 8.03 -1.58 -10.57
N LEU A 313 6.98 -0.76 -10.73
CA LEU A 313 5.63 -1.04 -10.21
C LEU A 313 5.05 -2.33 -10.79
N ARG A 314 5.26 -2.57 -12.09
CA ARG A 314 4.79 -3.78 -12.76
C ARG A 314 5.50 -5.02 -12.21
N ARG A 315 6.83 -5.05 -12.29
CA ARG A 315 7.64 -6.23 -11.98
C ARG A 315 7.72 -6.50 -10.48
N ASP A 316 7.94 -5.44 -9.70
CA ASP A 316 8.22 -5.50 -8.27
C ASP A 316 7.21 -4.65 -7.49
N ALA A 317 5.90 -4.93 -7.68
CA ALA A 317 4.85 -4.19 -6.99
C ALA A 317 5.18 -4.05 -5.49
N PRO A 318 5.22 -2.82 -4.93
CA PRO A 318 5.59 -2.55 -3.55
C PRO A 318 4.78 -3.30 -2.50
N VAL A 319 3.56 -3.69 -2.85
CA VAL A 319 2.69 -4.58 -2.10
C VAL A 319 2.59 -5.89 -2.86
N ALA A 320 3.20 -6.96 -2.34
CA ALA A 320 3.14 -8.28 -2.98
C ALA A 320 1.75 -8.88 -2.89
N HIS A 321 1.21 -8.93 -1.67
CA HIS A 321 -0.13 -9.44 -1.38
C HIS A 321 -0.89 -8.42 -0.56
N LEU A 322 -2.13 -8.09 -0.97
CA LEU A 322 -2.97 -7.17 -0.20
C LEU A 322 -4.14 -7.92 0.44
N PRO A 323 -4.16 -8.10 1.78
CA PRO A 323 -5.30 -8.68 2.51
C PRO A 323 -6.41 -7.64 2.67
N LEU A 324 -7.61 -8.04 2.88
CA LEU A 324 -8.44 -9.06 2.31
C LEU A 324 -9.60 -8.38 1.60
N ARG A 325 -10.24 -9.09 0.69
CA ARG A 325 -11.58 -8.77 0.18
C ARG A 325 -12.50 -9.95 0.50
N PHE A 326 -13.81 -9.77 0.36
CA PHE A 326 -14.79 -10.78 0.77
C PHE A 326 -15.88 -10.90 -0.30
N ALA A 327 -16.23 -12.12 -0.67
CA ALA A 327 -17.36 -12.38 -1.56
C ALA A 327 -18.67 -12.04 -0.84
N VAL A 328 -19.49 -11.17 -1.41
CA VAL A 328 -20.80 -10.77 -0.85
C VAL A 328 -21.86 -11.84 -1.11
N GLU A 329 -21.68 -12.57 -2.20
CA GLU A 329 -22.48 -13.73 -2.62
C GLU A 329 -21.57 -14.75 -3.30
N ASP A 330 -22.09 -15.91 -3.70
CA ASP A 330 -21.33 -16.89 -4.46
C ASP A 330 -20.94 -16.33 -5.83
N ILE A 331 -19.64 -16.46 -6.19
CA ILE A 331 -19.08 -15.98 -7.46
C ILE A 331 -18.41 -17.17 -8.17
N GLU A 332 -18.94 -17.53 -9.33
CA GLU A 332 -18.31 -18.54 -10.19
C GLU A 332 -17.11 -17.94 -10.94
N LEU A 333 -15.97 -18.59 -10.84
CA LEU A 333 -14.74 -18.21 -11.50
C LEU A 333 -14.43 -19.13 -12.69
N PRO A 334 -13.57 -18.71 -13.63
CA PRO A 334 -13.04 -19.58 -14.66
C PRO A 334 -12.45 -20.87 -14.07
N GLY A 335 -12.62 -21.99 -14.76
CA GLY A 335 -12.14 -23.30 -14.30
C GLY A 335 -13.04 -24.01 -13.28
N GLY A 336 -14.24 -23.49 -13.00
CA GLY A 336 -15.23 -24.13 -12.13
C GLY A 336 -15.01 -23.90 -10.64
N VAL A 337 -14.07 -23.03 -10.27
CA VAL A 337 -13.89 -22.57 -8.89
C VAL A 337 -15.04 -21.67 -8.50
N VAL A 338 -15.58 -21.83 -7.29
CA VAL A 338 -16.64 -20.97 -6.76
C VAL A 338 -16.16 -20.32 -5.47
N LEU A 339 -16.02 -18.99 -5.50
CA LEU A 339 -15.89 -18.21 -4.27
C LEU A 339 -17.24 -18.21 -3.56
N ARG A 340 -17.31 -18.76 -2.37
CA ARG A 340 -18.53 -18.77 -1.59
C ARG A 340 -18.74 -17.45 -0.86
N LYS A 341 -19.97 -17.08 -0.62
CA LYS A 341 -20.30 -15.92 0.20
C LYS A 341 -19.50 -15.92 1.50
N GLY A 342 -18.80 -14.82 1.75
CA GLY A 342 -17.95 -14.62 2.91
C GLY A 342 -16.52 -15.15 2.75
N ASP A 343 -16.17 -15.76 1.62
CA ASP A 343 -14.80 -16.21 1.39
C ASP A 343 -13.84 -15.02 1.30
N PRO A 344 -12.71 -15.07 2.04
CA PRO A 344 -11.64 -14.10 1.92
C PRO A 344 -10.87 -14.24 0.61
N ILE A 345 -10.56 -13.12 -0.01
CA ILE A 345 -9.82 -13.02 -1.28
C ILE A 345 -8.57 -12.20 -1.04
N LEU A 346 -7.42 -12.75 -1.41
CA LEU A 346 -6.10 -12.12 -1.35
C LEU A 346 -5.70 -11.64 -2.74
N ALA A 347 -5.46 -10.35 -2.90
CA ALA A 347 -4.96 -9.79 -4.16
C ALA A 347 -3.44 -9.94 -4.23
N SER A 348 -2.93 -10.75 -5.16
CA SER A 348 -1.50 -11.06 -5.34
C SER A 348 -0.89 -10.17 -6.43
N TYR A 349 -0.64 -8.89 -6.11
CA TYR A 349 -0.23 -7.88 -7.09
C TYR A 349 1.15 -8.16 -7.70
N ALA A 350 2.14 -8.61 -6.91
CA ALA A 350 3.47 -8.92 -7.43
C ALA A 350 3.42 -10.09 -8.42
N ALA A 351 2.66 -11.14 -8.11
CA ALA A 351 2.45 -12.25 -9.02
C ALA A 351 1.71 -11.79 -10.29
N ALA A 352 0.61 -11.03 -10.14
CA ALA A 352 -0.15 -10.51 -11.28
C ALA A 352 0.71 -9.64 -12.22
N GLY A 353 1.66 -8.86 -11.68
CA GLY A 353 2.57 -8.02 -12.46
C GLY A 353 3.60 -8.80 -13.28
N ARG A 354 3.85 -10.07 -12.96
CA ARG A 354 4.79 -10.95 -13.67
C ARG A 354 4.09 -12.07 -14.46
N HIS A 355 2.77 -12.10 -14.46
CA HIS A 355 2.00 -13.25 -14.96
C HIS A 355 2.15 -13.45 -16.48
N PRO A 356 2.54 -14.67 -16.93
CA PRO A 356 2.84 -14.92 -18.34
C PRO A 356 1.65 -14.72 -19.29
N VAL A 357 0.41 -14.86 -18.83
CA VAL A 357 -0.79 -14.60 -19.64
C VAL A 357 -0.84 -13.16 -20.16
N ARG A 358 -0.36 -12.17 -19.38
CA ARG A 358 -0.35 -10.76 -19.82
C ARG A 358 1.00 -10.30 -20.38
N TYR A 359 2.09 -10.80 -19.82
CA TYR A 359 3.43 -10.26 -20.12
C TYR A 359 4.34 -11.24 -20.85
N GLY A 360 3.89 -12.45 -21.19
CA GLY A 360 4.71 -13.48 -21.84
C GLY A 360 5.66 -14.18 -20.88
N GLU A 361 6.53 -15.04 -21.41
CA GLU A 361 7.51 -15.81 -20.63
C GLU A 361 8.56 -14.92 -19.96
N ASP A 362 8.79 -13.74 -20.48
CA ASP A 362 9.70 -12.71 -19.98
C ASP A 362 9.04 -11.76 -18.97
N GLY A 363 7.86 -12.09 -18.47
CA GLY A 363 7.14 -11.28 -17.47
C GLY A 363 7.95 -10.94 -16.22
N ALA A 364 8.89 -11.77 -15.81
CA ALA A 364 9.81 -11.53 -14.71
C ALA A 364 11.03 -10.65 -15.07
N VAL A 365 11.28 -10.38 -16.35
CA VAL A 365 12.40 -9.56 -16.81
C VAL A 365 12.09 -8.08 -16.58
N PHE A 366 13.07 -7.34 -16.05
CA PHE A 366 13.00 -5.88 -15.95
C PHE A 366 13.38 -5.25 -17.28
N ASP A 367 12.42 -4.63 -17.95
CA ASP A 367 12.59 -4.01 -19.26
C ASP A 367 11.88 -2.66 -19.34
N VAL A 368 12.64 -1.57 -19.20
CA VAL A 368 12.11 -0.20 -19.23
C VAL A 368 11.53 0.20 -20.60
N THR A 369 11.80 -0.59 -21.65
CA THR A 369 11.26 -0.37 -23.00
C THR A 369 9.99 -1.15 -23.26
N ARG A 370 9.54 -1.98 -22.32
CA ARG A 370 8.35 -2.82 -22.47
C ARG A 370 7.15 -1.99 -22.94
N PRO A 371 6.48 -2.39 -24.02
CA PRO A 371 5.38 -1.60 -24.57
C PRO A 371 4.11 -1.67 -23.71
N VAL A 372 3.92 -2.79 -23.00
CA VAL A 372 2.78 -3.02 -22.09
C VAL A 372 3.26 -2.97 -20.67
N LYS A 373 3.00 -1.86 -19.99
CA LYS A 373 3.35 -1.63 -18.59
C LYS A 373 2.11 -1.47 -17.69
N GLU A 374 0.90 -1.71 -18.22
CA GLU A 374 -0.31 -1.72 -17.40
C GLU A 374 -0.14 -2.74 -16.28
N HIS A 375 -0.30 -2.29 -15.04
CA HIS A 375 -0.11 -3.12 -13.86
C HIS A 375 -1.18 -2.85 -12.80
N LEU A 376 -1.31 -3.76 -11.85
CA LEU A 376 -2.27 -3.67 -10.75
C LEU A 376 -1.65 -3.24 -9.42
N ALA A 377 -0.41 -2.73 -9.41
CA ALA A 377 0.27 -2.32 -8.18
C ALA A 377 -0.48 -1.21 -7.41
N PHE A 378 -1.25 -0.39 -8.11
CA PHE A 378 -2.15 0.60 -7.51
C PHE A 378 -3.59 0.10 -7.33
N GLY A 379 -3.85 -1.18 -7.51
CA GLY A 379 -5.18 -1.74 -7.56
C GLY A 379 -5.96 -1.36 -8.82
N HIS A 380 -7.27 -1.61 -8.81
CA HIS A 380 -8.19 -1.28 -9.90
C HIS A 380 -9.58 -0.96 -9.35
N GLY A 381 -10.43 -0.28 -10.14
CA GLY A 381 -11.81 0.02 -9.79
C GLY A 381 -11.97 1.03 -8.65
N PRO A 382 -13.02 0.91 -7.81
CA PRO A 382 -13.35 1.91 -6.79
C PRO A 382 -12.23 2.18 -5.79
N HIS A 383 -11.42 1.17 -5.48
CA HIS A 383 -10.29 1.26 -4.55
C HIS A 383 -8.94 1.54 -5.23
N PHE A 384 -8.94 2.02 -6.48
CA PHE A 384 -7.68 2.46 -7.12
C PHE A 384 -6.94 3.46 -6.23
N CYS A 385 -5.62 3.32 -6.10
CA CYS A 385 -4.81 4.10 -5.17
C CYS A 385 -4.98 5.60 -5.35
N LEU A 386 -5.35 6.29 -4.28
CA LEU A 386 -5.53 7.75 -4.28
C LEU A 386 -4.18 8.48 -4.37
N GLY A 387 -3.12 7.90 -3.78
CA GLY A 387 -1.76 8.43 -3.77
C GLY A 387 -0.94 8.11 -5.02
N ALA A 388 -1.48 7.41 -6.02
CA ALA A 388 -0.72 7.01 -7.22
C ALA A 388 0.00 8.17 -7.94
N PRO A 389 -0.59 9.37 -8.11
CA PRO A 389 0.14 10.50 -8.70
C PRO A 389 1.32 10.98 -7.84
N LEU A 390 1.19 10.96 -6.50
CA LEU A 390 2.25 11.37 -5.58
C LEU A 390 3.39 10.36 -5.58
N ALA A 391 3.09 9.07 -5.49
CA ALA A 391 4.11 8.01 -5.55
C ALA A 391 4.93 8.04 -6.85
N ARG A 392 4.27 8.30 -7.99
CA ARG A 392 4.96 8.49 -9.28
C ARG A 392 5.86 9.72 -9.29
N LEU A 393 5.39 10.83 -8.72
CA LEU A 393 6.17 12.04 -8.58
C LEU A 393 7.42 11.81 -7.73
N GLU A 394 7.27 11.21 -6.55
CA GLU A 394 8.38 10.91 -5.65
C GLU A 394 9.39 9.95 -6.29
N GLY A 395 8.91 8.83 -6.85
CA GLY A 395 9.75 7.83 -7.50
C GLY A 395 10.55 8.42 -8.67
N ALA A 396 9.88 9.10 -9.61
CA ALA A 396 10.56 9.67 -10.78
C ALA A 396 11.55 10.78 -10.38
N THR A 397 11.21 11.62 -9.39
CA THR A 397 12.10 12.69 -8.90
C THR A 397 13.32 12.12 -8.19
N ALA A 398 13.13 11.18 -7.27
CA ALA A 398 14.21 10.55 -6.54
C ALA A 398 15.20 9.84 -7.47
N LEU A 399 14.70 9.05 -8.41
CA LEU A 399 15.53 8.33 -9.37
C LEU A 399 16.33 9.29 -10.26
N ARG A 400 15.66 10.27 -10.86
CA ARG A 400 16.32 11.26 -11.71
C ARG A 400 17.46 11.95 -10.97
N MET A 401 17.16 12.56 -9.83
CA MET A 401 18.13 13.35 -9.10
C MET A 401 19.29 12.50 -8.54
N LEU A 402 19.00 11.26 -8.08
CA LEU A 402 20.02 10.34 -7.57
C LEU A 402 21.04 9.97 -8.67
N PHE A 403 20.57 9.50 -9.83
CA PHE A 403 21.46 9.05 -10.90
C PHE A 403 22.12 10.19 -11.68
N GLU A 404 21.57 11.41 -11.62
CA GLU A 404 22.24 12.64 -12.09
C GLU A 404 23.37 13.06 -11.14
N ARG A 405 23.13 12.98 -9.82
CA ARG A 405 24.09 13.39 -8.78
C ARG A 405 25.25 12.41 -8.61
N PHE A 406 24.97 11.12 -8.72
CA PHE A 406 25.92 10.01 -8.56
C PHE A 406 26.00 9.15 -9.83
N PRO A 407 26.70 9.61 -10.88
CA PRO A 407 26.71 8.90 -12.16
C PRO A 407 27.42 7.53 -12.11
N ASP A 408 28.30 7.33 -11.14
CA ASP A 408 29.07 6.11 -10.94
C ASP A 408 28.50 5.23 -9.81
N LEU A 409 27.24 5.51 -9.40
CA LEU A 409 26.52 4.72 -8.40
C LEU A 409 26.48 3.25 -8.80
N ALA A 410 26.88 2.36 -7.88
CA ALA A 410 26.89 0.91 -8.07
C ALA A 410 26.55 0.19 -6.78
N LEU A 411 26.06 -1.05 -6.86
CA LEU A 411 25.92 -1.90 -5.68
C LEU A 411 27.29 -2.13 -5.02
N ALA A 412 27.30 -2.19 -3.69
CA ALA A 412 28.50 -2.61 -2.98
C ALA A 412 28.91 -4.04 -3.39
N PRO A 413 30.20 -4.39 -3.41
CA PRO A 413 30.66 -5.71 -3.89
C PRO A 413 30.01 -6.90 -3.20
N ASP A 414 29.68 -6.78 -1.91
CA ASP A 414 29.05 -7.82 -1.09
C ASP A 414 27.60 -7.53 -0.77
N ALA A 415 26.92 -6.74 -1.62
CA ALA A 415 25.51 -6.39 -1.44
C ALA A 415 24.63 -7.65 -1.41
N ASP A 416 23.92 -7.85 -0.31
CA ASP A 416 22.94 -8.92 -0.13
C ASP A 416 21.53 -8.31 -0.13
N LEU A 417 20.84 -8.38 -1.27
CA LEU A 417 19.51 -7.82 -1.47
C LEU A 417 18.42 -8.72 -0.89
N ARG A 418 18.50 -9.01 0.41
CA ARG A 418 17.48 -9.82 1.09
C ARG A 418 16.17 -9.08 1.18
N PRO A 419 15.02 -9.78 0.99
CA PRO A 419 13.70 -9.15 1.13
C PRO A 419 13.46 -8.68 2.56
N VAL A 420 12.60 -7.67 2.70
CA VAL A 420 11.99 -7.30 3.99
C VAL A 420 11.17 -8.47 4.54
N GLU A 421 11.12 -8.61 5.87
CA GLU A 421 10.38 -9.70 6.52
C GLU A 421 8.87 -9.41 6.51
N SER A 422 8.27 -9.60 5.33
CA SER A 422 6.85 -9.34 5.10
C SER A 422 6.32 -10.13 3.91
N LEU A 423 5.16 -10.76 4.07
CA LEU A 423 4.40 -11.27 2.92
C LEU A 423 3.65 -10.15 2.16
N ILE A 424 3.46 -8.99 2.80
CA ILE A 424 2.75 -7.83 2.22
C ILE A 424 3.72 -6.91 1.49
N SER A 425 4.73 -6.40 2.21
CA SER A 425 5.74 -5.51 1.64
C SER A 425 6.68 -6.25 0.70
N ASN A 426 7.03 -5.60 -0.41
CA ASN A 426 7.97 -6.10 -1.41
C ASN A 426 9.08 -5.09 -1.65
N GLY A 427 10.18 -5.27 -0.98
CA GLY A 427 11.38 -4.46 -1.05
C GLY A 427 12.54 -5.19 -0.40
N HIS A 428 13.69 -4.55 -0.26
CA HIS A 428 14.90 -5.11 0.35
C HIS A 428 15.06 -4.63 1.79
N ARG A 429 15.77 -5.37 2.63
CA ARG A 429 16.09 -4.95 4.01
C ARG A 429 17.08 -3.79 4.03
N GLU A 430 18.03 -3.85 3.13
CA GLU A 430 19.11 -2.87 2.94
C GLU A 430 19.41 -2.77 1.45
N LEU A 431 19.87 -1.60 1.00
CA LEU A 431 20.34 -1.37 -0.36
C LEU A 431 21.75 -0.77 -0.33
N PRO A 432 22.79 -1.59 -0.02
CA PRO A 432 24.15 -1.11 0.13
C PRO A 432 24.77 -0.78 -1.22
N VAL A 433 25.24 0.46 -1.36
CA VAL A 433 25.84 1.00 -2.59
C VAL A 433 27.17 1.70 -2.32
N LEU A 434 27.96 1.85 -3.37
CA LEU A 434 29.06 2.79 -3.46
C LEU A 434 28.60 3.99 -4.28
N LEU A 435 28.66 5.20 -3.72
CA LEU A 435 28.16 6.41 -4.37
C LEU A 435 28.97 6.82 -5.60
N GLY A 436 30.28 6.47 -5.64
CA GLY A 436 31.17 6.89 -6.72
C GLY A 436 31.52 8.37 -6.70
N GLY A 437 31.77 8.94 -7.87
CA GLY A 437 32.04 10.39 -8.01
C GLY A 437 30.75 11.20 -7.85
N VAL A 438 30.89 12.42 -7.29
CA VAL A 438 29.77 13.39 -7.13
C VAL A 438 29.86 14.45 -8.23
N ARG A 439 28.73 14.75 -8.88
CA ARG A 439 28.60 15.85 -9.84
C ARG A 439 27.90 17.06 -9.26
#